data_d7f51945e89e2ad9665d59c9a1109996
#
_entry.id   d7f51945e89e2ad9665d59c9a1109996
#
_cell.length_a   1.000
_cell.length_b   1.000
_cell.length_c   1.000
_cell.angle_alpha   90.00
_cell.angle_beta   90.00
_cell.angle_gamma   90.00
#
_symmetry.space_group_name_H-M   'P 1'
#
loop_
_entity.id
_entity.type
_entity.pdbx_description
1 polymer ?
#
loop_
_entity_poly.entity_id
_entity_poly.type
_entity_poly.pdbx_seq_one_letter_code
_entity_poly.pdbx_strand_id
1 'polypeptide(L)'
;MRFEIGQKVWLASWESFADYVTCPDCGGTGRLRVTFHDETTVSIECAGCSAGYEPPKGYLKVYNRRAMVEEVTITGVEIRDGKPEWKSDRRYIMDERDVSETEAGALERAKERAQEADREEREKIAAKEKPTRTWAWNAHYHRKCIKDAQRNLEYHTAKLSAANLKAREEKKETAA
;
A
#
# COMPACT_ATOMS: atom_id res chain seq x y z
N MET A 1 20.50 20.91 -27.75
CA MET A 1 19.27 20.35 -27.18
C MET A 1 18.81 19.24 -28.09
N ARG A 2 18.29 18.17 -27.54
CA ARG A 2 17.93 16.95 -28.31
C ARG A 2 16.60 17.11 -29.07
N PHE A 3 15.68 17.90 -28.54
CA PHE A 3 14.33 18.10 -29.10
C PHE A 3 14.05 19.58 -29.35
N GLU A 4 13.06 19.88 -30.21
CA GLU A 4 12.63 21.24 -30.53
C GLU A 4 11.24 21.53 -29.98
N ILE A 5 10.95 22.81 -29.67
CA ILE A 5 9.62 23.23 -29.26
C ILE A 5 8.67 23.07 -30.45
N GLY A 6 7.52 22.45 -30.22
CA GLY A 6 6.57 22.07 -31.26
C GLY A 6 6.79 20.68 -31.86
N GLN A 7 7.90 20.01 -31.54
CA GLN A 7 8.20 18.66 -32.01
C GLN A 7 7.25 17.65 -31.34
N LYS A 8 6.72 16.71 -32.12
CA LYS A 8 6.01 15.53 -31.62
C LYS A 8 7.01 14.45 -31.26
N VAL A 9 6.85 13.91 -30.07
CA VAL A 9 7.72 12.87 -29.49
C VAL A 9 6.89 11.84 -28.74
N TRP A 10 7.48 10.72 -28.44
CA TRP A 10 6.87 9.64 -27.69
C TRP A 10 7.40 9.62 -26.26
N LEU A 11 6.48 9.65 -25.28
CA LEU A 11 6.78 9.58 -23.85
C LEU A 11 6.61 8.15 -23.35
N ALA A 12 7.64 7.63 -22.73
CA ALA A 12 7.60 6.37 -22.00
C ALA A 12 6.88 6.55 -20.66
N SER A 13 5.84 5.77 -20.42
CA SER A 13 5.09 5.76 -19.16
C SER A 13 4.65 4.36 -18.78
N TRP A 14 3.97 4.20 -17.65
CA TRP A 14 3.34 2.94 -17.26
C TRP A 14 2.00 3.19 -16.57
N GLU A 15 1.14 2.21 -16.66
CA GLU A 15 -0.09 2.11 -15.91
C GLU A 15 0.08 1.06 -14.79
N SER A 16 -0.42 1.36 -13.60
CA SER A 16 -0.34 0.46 -12.45
C SER A 16 -1.65 -0.27 -12.23
N PHE A 17 -1.58 -1.59 -12.07
CA PHE A 17 -2.71 -2.44 -11.71
C PHE A 17 -2.49 -3.01 -10.32
N ALA A 18 -3.52 -2.92 -9.49
CA ALA A 18 -3.52 -3.61 -8.22
C ALA A 18 -3.65 -5.13 -8.45
N ASP A 19 -2.81 -5.88 -7.76
CA ASP A 19 -2.85 -7.34 -7.71
C ASP A 19 -2.68 -7.79 -6.26
N TYR A 20 -2.99 -9.03 -5.97
CA TYR A 20 -2.93 -9.58 -4.63
C TYR A 20 -2.05 -10.82 -4.60
N VAL A 21 -1.02 -10.78 -3.77
CA VAL A 21 -0.14 -11.92 -3.53
C VAL A 21 -0.40 -12.51 -2.15
N THR A 22 -0.25 -13.80 -2.04
CA THR A 22 -0.38 -14.51 -0.76
C THR A 22 0.60 -13.94 0.26
N CYS A 23 0.11 -13.60 1.44
CA CYS A 23 0.97 -13.15 2.53
C CYS A 23 1.93 -14.26 2.93
N PRO A 24 3.25 -14.05 2.86
CA PRO A 24 4.23 -15.09 3.14
C PRO A 24 4.26 -15.50 4.63
N ASP A 25 3.76 -14.64 5.54
CA ASP A 25 3.74 -14.93 6.96
C ASP A 25 2.73 -15.97 7.34
N CYS A 26 1.52 -15.83 6.82
CA CYS A 26 0.41 -16.69 7.19
C CYS A 26 0.01 -17.69 6.09
N GLY A 27 0.71 -17.68 4.94
CA GLY A 27 0.38 -18.55 3.82
C GLY A 27 -1.05 -18.39 3.32
N GLY A 28 -1.59 -17.17 3.32
CA GLY A 28 -2.94 -16.88 2.85
C GLY A 28 -4.05 -17.06 3.90
N THR A 29 -3.74 -17.55 5.09
CA THR A 29 -4.77 -17.84 6.12
C THR A 29 -5.25 -16.59 6.88
N GLY A 30 -4.53 -15.48 6.80
CA GLY A 30 -4.76 -14.28 7.61
C GLY A 30 -4.47 -14.49 9.11
N ARG A 31 -4.02 -15.66 9.50
CA ARG A 31 -3.75 -16.03 10.89
C ARG A 31 -2.42 -16.74 11.04
N LEU A 32 -1.78 -16.54 12.18
CA LEU A 32 -0.58 -17.24 12.60
C LEU A 32 -0.92 -18.19 13.72
N ARG A 33 -0.41 -19.41 13.65
CA ARG A 33 -0.47 -20.37 14.74
C ARG A 33 0.80 -20.23 15.57
N VAL A 34 0.66 -19.91 16.84
CA VAL A 34 1.76 -19.77 17.78
C VAL A 34 1.63 -20.87 18.83
N THR A 35 2.66 -21.69 18.97
CA THR A 35 2.74 -22.70 20.03
C THR A 35 3.65 -22.17 21.13
N PHE A 36 3.15 -22.15 22.35
CA PHE A 36 3.90 -21.74 23.53
C PHE A 36 4.77 -22.91 24.06
N HIS A 37 5.63 -22.59 25.02
CA HIS A 37 6.52 -23.57 25.64
C HIS A 37 5.78 -24.67 26.40
N ASP A 38 4.55 -24.41 26.87
CA ASP A 38 3.66 -25.39 27.51
C ASP A 38 2.79 -26.18 26.50
N GLU A 39 3.19 -26.18 25.23
CA GLU A 39 2.50 -26.82 24.11
C GLU A 39 1.11 -26.22 23.78
N THR A 40 0.67 -25.22 24.50
CA THR A 40 -0.58 -24.52 24.18
C THR A 40 -0.45 -23.79 22.85
N THR A 41 -1.40 -24.04 21.96
CA THR A 41 -1.43 -23.39 20.64
C THR A 41 -2.55 -22.37 20.57
N VAL A 42 -2.22 -21.14 20.21
CA VAL A 42 -3.17 -20.05 19.93
C VAL A 42 -3.09 -19.57 18.49
N SER A 43 -4.23 -19.17 17.98
CA SER A 43 -4.32 -18.55 16.66
C SER A 43 -4.46 -17.05 16.82
N ILE A 44 -3.52 -16.29 16.28
CA ILE A 44 -3.50 -14.83 16.30
C ILE A 44 -3.66 -14.26 14.90
N GLU A 45 -4.16 -13.05 14.77
CA GLU A 45 -4.23 -12.37 13.47
C GLU A 45 -2.82 -12.09 12.94
N CYS A 46 -2.65 -12.26 11.62
CA CYS A 46 -1.38 -11.95 10.96
C CYS A 46 -1.23 -10.44 10.85
N ALA A 47 -0.26 -9.88 11.54
CA ALA A 47 0.02 -8.44 11.49
C ALA A 47 0.55 -7.99 10.11
N GLY A 48 1.08 -8.90 9.30
CA GLY A 48 1.61 -8.58 7.97
C GLY A 48 0.52 -8.24 6.95
N CYS A 49 -0.67 -8.82 7.09
CA CYS A 49 -1.76 -8.66 6.13
C CYS A 49 -3.11 -8.23 6.74
N SER A 50 -3.15 -7.91 8.03
CA SER A 50 -4.42 -7.60 8.74
C SER A 50 -4.75 -6.11 8.81
N ALA A 51 -3.96 -5.25 8.18
CA ALA A 51 -4.09 -3.80 8.29
C ALA A 51 -5.05 -3.20 7.24
N GLY A 52 -6.36 -3.39 7.42
CA GLY A 52 -7.35 -2.65 6.62
C GLY A 52 -8.44 -3.49 5.97
N TYR A 53 -9.28 -2.83 5.18
CA TYR A 53 -10.37 -3.47 4.41
C TYR A 53 -9.87 -4.08 3.10
N GLU A 54 -8.78 -3.58 2.55
CA GLU A 54 -8.08 -4.09 1.37
C GLU A 54 -6.58 -4.18 1.64
N PRO A 55 -5.92 -5.27 1.29
CA PRO A 55 -6.41 -6.48 0.64
C PRO A 55 -7.21 -7.39 1.58
N PRO A 56 -7.88 -8.45 1.06
CA PRO A 56 -8.48 -9.48 1.89
C PRO A 56 -7.46 -10.07 2.86
N LYS A 57 -7.90 -10.46 4.06
CA LYS A 57 -7.01 -11.10 5.04
C LYS A 57 -6.29 -12.29 4.42
N GLY A 58 -4.99 -12.38 4.62
CA GLY A 58 -4.14 -13.40 4.03
C GLY A 58 -3.41 -12.97 2.76
N TYR A 59 -3.68 -11.78 2.24
CA TYR A 59 -3.05 -11.28 1.02
C TYR A 59 -2.39 -9.92 1.24
N LEU A 60 -1.39 -9.62 0.40
CA LEU A 60 -0.74 -8.33 0.31
C LEU A 60 -1.09 -7.70 -1.04
N LYS A 61 -1.42 -6.42 -1.04
CA LYS A 61 -1.63 -5.64 -2.26
C LYS A 61 -0.27 -5.30 -2.86
N VAL A 62 -0.09 -5.68 -4.11
CA VAL A 62 1.07 -5.35 -4.94
C VAL A 62 0.61 -4.60 -6.17
N TYR A 63 1.51 -3.88 -6.80
CA TYR A 63 1.22 -3.20 -8.04
C TYR A 63 2.09 -3.81 -9.14
N ASN A 64 1.44 -4.34 -10.16
CA ASN A 64 2.08 -4.70 -11.42
C ASN A 64 1.97 -3.53 -12.39
N ARG A 65 2.98 -3.29 -13.20
CA ARG A 65 3.03 -2.18 -14.13
C ARG A 65 3.06 -2.68 -15.56
N ARG A 66 2.26 -2.04 -16.41
CA ARG A 66 2.26 -2.28 -17.85
C ARG A 66 2.85 -1.06 -18.54
N ALA A 67 3.83 -1.30 -19.40
CA ALA A 67 4.42 -0.27 -20.24
C ALA A 67 3.36 0.40 -21.13
N MET A 68 3.39 1.71 -21.18
CA MET A 68 2.55 2.54 -22.03
C MET A 68 3.41 3.60 -22.72
N VAL A 69 2.98 4.00 -23.90
CA VAL A 69 3.57 5.12 -24.63
C VAL A 69 2.48 6.12 -25.01
N GLU A 70 2.86 7.38 -25.04
CA GLU A 70 1.95 8.47 -25.37
C GLU A 70 2.63 9.45 -26.30
N GLU A 71 1.98 9.80 -27.41
CA GLU A 71 2.44 10.89 -28.28
C GLU A 71 2.15 12.22 -27.60
N VAL A 72 3.16 13.05 -27.43
CA VAL A 72 3.08 14.37 -26.80
C VAL A 72 3.82 15.42 -27.64
N THR A 73 3.42 16.68 -27.52
CA THR A 73 4.10 17.79 -28.18
C THR A 73 4.96 18.54 -27.17
N ILE A 74 6.22 18.78 -27.50
CA ILE A 74 7.13 19.58 -26.68
C ILE A 74 6.65 21.04 -26.68
N THR A 75 6.38 21.56 -25.50
CA THR A 75 5.93 22.98 -25.32
C THR A 75 7.00 23.85 -24.69
N GLY A 76 8.04 23.27 -24.13
CA GLY A 76 9.14 24.00 -23.52
C GLY A 76 10.22 23.13 -22.92
N VAL A 77 11.27 23.76 -22.44
CA VAL A 77 12.35 23.12 -21.70
C VAL A 77 12.73 23.99 -20.49
N GLU A 78 12.98 23.35 -19.38
CA GLU A 78 13.51 23.99 -18.17
C GLU A 78 14.81 23.32 -17.79
N ILE A 79 15.82 24.09 -17.38
CA ILE A 79 17.07 23.51 -16.88
C ILE A 79 17.01 23.53 -15.37
N ARG A 80 17.02 22.33 -14.77
CA ARG A 80 17.06 22.15 -13.32
C ARG A 80 18.29 21.33 -12.95
N ASP A 81 19.10 21.85 -12.06
CA ASP A 81 20.35 21.20 -11.62
C ASP A 81 21.27 20.80 -12.78
N GLY A 82 21.30 21.64 -13.83
CA GLY A 82 22.12 21.41 -15.04
C GLY A 82 21.58 20.35 -15.99
N LYS A 83 20.39 19.82 -15.75
CA LYS A 83 19.72 18.82 -16.62
C LYS A 83 18.49 19.44 -17.30
N PRO A 84 18.26 19.13 -18.59
CA PRO A 84 17.06 19.56 -19.27
C PRO A 84 15.86 18.72 -18.80
N GLU A 85 14.82 19.41 -18.37
CA GLU A 85 13.49 18.87 -18.11
C GLU A 85 12.53 19.38 -19.19
N TRP A 86 11.91 18.48 -19.93
CA TRP A 86 11.06 18.83 -21.03
C TRP A 86 9.61 18.97 -20.59
N LYS A 87 8.94 20.01 -21.11
CA LYS A 87 7.50 20.24 -20.89
C LYS A 87 6.71 19.81 -22.11
N SER A 88 5.54 19.24 -21.90
CA SER A 88 4.62 18.87 -22.95
C SER A 88 3.23 19.47 -22.77
N ASP A 89 2.43 19.34 -23.80
CA ASP A 89 1.01 19.72 -23.79
C ASP A 89 0.15 18.93 -22.80
N ARG A 90 0.63 17.74 -22.35
CA ARG A 90 -0.10 16.86 -21.43
C ARG A 90 0.53 16.68 -20.05
N ARG A 91 1.84 16.93 -19.93
CA ARG A 91 2.58 16.79 -18.67
C ARG A 91 3.53 17.95 -18.48
N TYR A 92 3.61 18.42 -17.23
CA TYR A 92 4.42 19.58 -16.93
C TYR A 92 5.92 19.33 -17.03
N ILE A 93 6.39 18.12 -16.67
CA ILE A 93 7.83 17.82 -16.61
C ILE A 93 8.08 16.39 -17.07
N MET A 94 9.05 16.22 -17.98
CA MET A 94 9.49 14.92 -18.50
C MET A 94 11.02 14.84 -18.41
N ASP A 95 11.54 13.71 -17.91
CA ASP A 95 12.97 13.40 -18.00
C ASP A 95 13.34 13.11 -19.46
N GLU A 96 14.46 13.63 -19.91
CA GLU A 96 14.94 13.42 -21.29
C GLU A 96 15.10 11.94 -21.67
N ARG A 97 15.41 11.09 -20.67
CA ARG A 97 15.56 9.65 -20.84
C ARG A 97 14.24 8.94 -21.17
N ASP A 98 13.12 9.55 -20.81
CA ASP A 98 11.79 8.97 -20.99
C ASP A 98 11.11 9.46 -22.28
N VAL A 99 11.80 10.32 -23.04
CA VAL A 99 11.32 10.88 -24.29
C VAL A 99 12.09 10.28 -25.46
N SER A 100 11.38 9.84 -26.49
CA SER A 100 11.95 9.27 -27.72
C SER A 100 11.32 9.87 -28.97
N GLU A 101 12.09 9.95 -30.05
CA GLU A 101 11.59 10.34 -31.37
C GLU A 101 10.74 9.25 -32.01
N THR A 102 10.86 8.01 -31.53
CA THR A 102 10.14 6.85 -32.10
C THR A 102 9.31 6.17 -31.02
N GLU A 103 8.13 5.68 -31.41
CA GLU A 103 7.25 4.88 -30.56
C GLU A 103 7.95 3.64 -30.02
N ALA A 104 8.70 2.93 -30.87
CA ALA A 104 9.42 1.72 -30.49
C ALA A 104 10.47 1.99 -29.39
N GLY A 105 11.23 3.07 -29.52
CA GLY A 105 12.21 3.46 -28.51
C GLY A 105 11.57 3.86 -27.18
N ALA A 106 10.45 4.57 -27.23
CA ALA A 106 9.66 4.90 -26.03
C ALA A 106 9.09 3.65 -25.38
N LEU A 107 8.60 2.69 -26.17
CA LEU A 107 8.02 1.44 -25.64
C LEU A 107 9.09 0.57 -24.94
N GLU A 108 10.29 0.47 -25.51
CA GLU A 108 11.39 -0.24 -24.85
C GLU A 108 11.73 0.41 -23.51
N ARG A 109 11.86 1.73 -23.50
CA ARG A 109 12.13 2.47 -22.27
C ARG A 109 11.00 2.33 -21.24
N ALA A 110 9.75 2.34 -21.68
CA ALA A 110 8.58 2.12 -20.80
C ALA A 110 8.59 0.72 -20.17
N LYS A 111 9.00 -0.32 -20.92
CA LYS A 111 9.16 -1.69 -20.40
C LYS A 111 10.26 -1.77 -19.35
N GLU A 112 11.43 -1.19 -19.60
CA GLU A 112 12.51 -1.14 -18.65
C GLU A 112 12.09 -0.47 -17.34
N ARG A 113 11.43 0.68 -17.42
CA ARG A 113 10.95 1.42 -16.24
C ARG A 113 9.87 0.66 -15.48
N ALA A 114 8.94 0.03 -16.16
CA ALA A 114 7.92 -0.79 -15.53
C ALA A 114 8.55 -1.96 -14.74
N GLN A 115 9.52 -2.66 -15.36
CA GLN A 115 10.24 -3.76 -14.71
C GLN A 115 11.09 -3.29 -13.52
N GLU A 116 11.74 -2.15 -13.64
CA GLU A 116 12.54 -1.56 -12.57
C GLU A 116 11.68 -1.19 -11.36
N ALA A 117 10.54 -0.53 -11.60
CA ALA A 117 9.60 -0.18 -10.56
C ALA A 117 8.92 -1.40 -9.91
N ASP A 118 8.64 -2.47 -10.66
CA ASP A 118 8.12 -3.74 -10.11
C ASP A 118 9.18 -4.44 -9.25
N ARG A 119 10.46 -4.41 -9.68
CA ARG A 119 11.56 -4.95 -8.90
C ARG A 119 11.74 -4.20 -7.57
N GLU A 120 11.77 -2.87 -7.61
CA GLU A 120 11.87 -2.04 -6.41
C GLU A 120 10.74 -2.30 -5.42
N GLU A 121 9.52 -2.49 -5.91
CA GLU A 121 8.37 -2.78 -5.06
C GLU A 121 8.50 -4.15 -4.40
N ARG A 122 8.92 -5.16 -5.13
CA ARG A 122 9.18 -6.51 -4.58
C ARG A 122 10.30 -6.48 -3.54
N GLU A 123 11.36 -5.72 -3.79
CA GLU A 123 12.45 -5.52 -2.84
C GLU A 123 11.98 -4.81 -1.56
N LYS A 124 11.13 -3.78 -1.70
CA LYS A 124 10.51 -3.08 -0.55
C LYS A 124 9.63 -4.01 0.28
N ILE A 125 8.85 -4.87 -0.38
CA ILE A 125 8.03 -5.88 0.31
C ILE A 125 8.94 -6.86 1.05
N ALA A 126 9.94 -7.42 0.39
CA ALA A 126 10.88 -8.36 0.98
C ALA A 126 11.70 -7.75 2.12
N ALA A 127 12.10 -6.48 2.00
CA ALA A 127 12.80 -5.75 3.06
C ALA A 127 11.89 -5.44 4.25
N LYS A 128 10.59 -5.14 4.00
CA LYS A 128 9.60 -4.89 5.05
C LYS A 128 9.30 -6.14 5.88
N GLU A 129 9.44 -7.30 5.30
CA GLU A 129 9.21 -8.58 5.96
C GLU A 129 10.22 -8.87 7.07
N LYS A 130 11.49 -8.57 6.86
CA LYS A 130 12.58 -8.94 7.79
C LYS A 130 12.60 -8.16 9.11
N PRO A 131 12.42 -6.81 9.14
CA PRO A 131 12.52 -6.04 10.40
C PRO A 131 11.26 -6.08 11.26
N THR A 132 10.07 -6.32 10.67
CA THR A 132 8.79 -6.25 11.39
C THR A 132 8.45 -7.53 12.14
N ARG A 133 9.22 -8.61 11.95
CA ARG A 133 8.96 -9.94 12.51
C ARG A 133 9.86 -10.31 13.67
N THR A 134 10.64 -9.39 14.19
CA THR A 134 11.39 -9.65 15.42
C THR A 134 10.41 -9.95 16.56
N TRP A 135 10.80 -10.83 17.48
CA TRP A 135 10.02 -11.10 18.69
C TRP A 135 9.74 -9.82 19.49
N ALA A 136 10.64 -8.84 19.45
CA ALA A 136 10.44 -7.51 20.04
C ALA A 136 9.28 -6.75 19.37
N TRP A 137 9.17 -6.80 18.04
CA TRP A 137 8.04 -6.19 17.33
C TRP A 137 6.72 -6.89 17.66
N ASN A 138 6.70 -8.22 17.64
CA ASN A 138 5.52 -8.99 18.00
C ASN A 138 5.05 -8.67 19.44
N ALA A 139 5.98 -8.60 20.38
CA ALA A 139 5.68 -8.22 21.76
C ALA A 139 5.10 -6.78 21.85
N HIS A 140 5.66 -5.83 21.10
CA HIS A 140 5.14 -4.46 21.04
C HIS A 140 3.73 -4.42 20.45
N TYR A 141 3.50 -5.10 19.34
CA TYR A 141 2.20 -5.20 18.69
C TYR A 141 1.14 -5.76 19.64
N HIS A 142 1.42 -6.87 20.33
CA HIS A 142 0.46 -7.47 21.23
C HIS A 142 0.19 -6.60 22.46
N ARG A 143 1.20 -5.89 23.02
CA ARG A 143 0.95 -4.90 24.07
C ARG A 143 0.02 -3.79 23.63
N LYS A 144 0.16 -3.32 22.38
CA LYS A 144 -0.75 -2.32 21.79
C LYS A 144 -2.16 -2.88 21.70
N CYS A 145 -2.33 -4.07 21.14
CA CYS A 145 -3.64 -4.73 21.02
C CYS A 145 -4.33 -4.93 22.38
N ILE A 146 -3.58 -5.35 23.40
CA ILE A 146 -4.12 -5.49 24.78
C ILE A 146 -4.60 -4.15 25.31
N LYS A 147 -3.81 -3.09 25.14
CA LYS A 147 -4.19 -1.74 25.60
C LYS A 147 -5.45 -1.22 24.88
N ASP A 148 -5.56 -1.46 23.59
CA ASP A 148 -6.72 -1.05 22.79
C ASP A 148 -7.96 -1.86 23.20
N ALA A 149 -7.82 -3.16 23.43
CA ALA A 149 -8.90 -4.02 23.92
C ALA A 149 -9.39 -3.60 25.33
N GLN A 150 -8.48 -3.24 26.21
CA GLN A 150 -8.83 -2.72 27.55
C GLN A 150 -9.64 -1.43 27.46
N ARG A 151 -9.22 -0.46 26.64
CA ARG A 151 -9.98 0.78 26.41
C ARG A 151 -11.38 0.52 25.87
N ASN A 152 -11.49 -0.40 24.91
CA ASN A 152 -12.78 -0.78 24.34
C ASN A 152 -13.67 -1.43 25.39
N LEU A 153 -13.11 -2.30 26.24
CA LEU A 153 -13.84 -2.94 27.32
C LEU A 153 -14.37 -1.90 28.32
N GLU A 154 -13.53 -0.97 28.76
CA GLU A 154 -13.92 0.13 29.68
C GLU A 154 -15.06 0.96 29.07
N TYR A 155 -14.93 1.35 27.79
CA TYR A 155 -15.96 2.11 27.08
C TYR A 155 -17.30 1.36 27.04
N HIS A 156 -17.29 0.10 26.61
CA HIS A 156 -18.51 -0.68 26.51
C HIS A 156 -19.13 -1.03 27.87
N THR A 157 -18.32 -1.22 28.90
CA THR A 157 -18.79 -1.43 30.27
C THR A 157 -19.53 -0.19 30.80
N ALA A 158 -18.98 1.01 30.59
CA ALA A 158 -19.64 2.25 30.94
C ALA A 158 -20.97 2.46 30.20
N LYS A 159 -20.98 2.17 28.89
CA LYS A 159 -22.18 2.26 28.06
C LYS A 159 -23.27 1.26 28.47
N LEU A 160 -22.87 0.04 28.80
CA LEU A 160 -23.80 -0.99 29.30
C LEU A 160 -24.43 -0.58 30.62
N SER A 161 -23.65 -0.04 31.55
CA SER A 161 -24.15 0.44 32.82
C SER A 161 -25.18 1.56 32.65
N ALA A 162 -24.88 2.53 31.78
CA ALA A 162 -25.81 3.63 31.46
C ALA A 162 -27.11 3.12 30.80
N ALA A 163 -26.98 2.18 29.84
CA ALA A 163 -28.14 1.58 29.16
C ALA A 163 -29.04 0.80 30.14
N ASN A 164 -28.44 0.03 31.06
CA ASN A 164 -29.19 -0.71 32.06
C ASN A 164 -29.94 0.21 33.02
N LEU A 165 -29.37 1.36 33.37
CA LEU A 165 -30.03 2.35 34.22
C LEU A 165 -31.29 2.92 33.53
N LYS A 166 -31.13 3.36 32.29
CA LYS A 166 -32.28 3.86 31.47
C LYS A 166 -33.35 2.83 31.28
N ALA A 167 -32.98 1.59 30.95
CA ALA A 167 -33.98 0.51 30.81
C ALA A 167 -34.74 0.20 32.10
N ARG A 168 -34.19 0.45 33.28
CA ARG A 168 -34.89 0.35 34.55
C ARG A 168 -35.84 1.53 34.79
N GLU A 169 -35.46 2.74 34.37
CA GLU A 169 -36.30 3.93 34.45
C GLU A 169 -37.52 3.79 33.54
N GLU A 170 -37.33 3.41 32.28
CA GLU A 170 -38.41 3.14 31.33
C GLU A 170 -39.41 2.08 31.83
N LYS A 171 -38.94 1.01 32.47
CA LYS A 171 -39.79 -0.01 33.05
C LYS A 171 -40.64 0.50 34.23
N LYS A 172 -40.11 1.46 35.00
CA LYS A 172 -40.86 2.07 36.10
C LYS A 172 -41.92 3.04 35.57
N GLU A 173 -41.66 3.80 34.53
CA GLU A 173 -42.61 4.70 33.89
C GLU A 173 -43.77 3.96 33.21
N THR A 174 -43.47 2.80 32.60
CA THR A 174 -44.51 1.96 31.97
C THR A 174 -45.37 1.15 32.97
N ALA A 175 -44.94 1.05 34.23
CA ALA A 175 -45.68 0.32 35.28
C ALA A 175 -46.49 1.23 36.22
N ALA A 176 -46.38 2.56 36.03
CA ALA A 176 -47.13 3.57 36.79
C ALA A 176 -48.31 4.10 35.97
#